data_6d9cf02c0c24c3678b1a78b24e8e9bbb
#
_entry.id   6d9cf02c0c24c3678b1a78b24e8e9bbb
#
_cell.length_a   1.000
_cell.length_b   1.000
_cell.length_c   1.000
_cell.angle_alpha   90.00
_cell.angle_beta   90.00
_cell.angle_gamma   90.00
#
_symmetry.space_group_name_H-M   'P 1'
#
loop_
_entity.id
_entity.type
_entity.pdbx_description
1 polymer ?
#
loop_
_entity_poly.entity_id
_entity_poly.type
_entity_poly.pdbx_seq_one_letter_code
_entity_poly.pdbx_strand_id
1 'polypeptide(L)'
;LKAGATYKLGTQTEIPKALYIMGQAPGDGEELAFMEMGNMSINCPDAIIEAFHFENLKIKVTTSDFFKFKNQAFHVSTISWKNCEISDLVRTMWYQEVDAAQKQIADHIVIENCRFLGLNSGGSGLFGLSTKQDAPVHNFVFKNSTFHANNLTRALITGLGSMTGELNVTIENCTFVSMAPAAMTFFDLNPKNTSSFHLVVRNNLFSGVCEVGQGTWFTTRNVTSKTFENNYRTNGFVVANWGVDTAEIPVETALPMETLFKDV
;
A
#
# COMPACT_ATOMS: atom_id res chain seq x y z
N LEU A 1 -19.49 -12.78 4.95
CA LEU A 1 -20.03 -12.02 6.09
C LEU A 1 -21.27 -11.25 5.63
N LYS A 2 -22.25 -11.08 6.50
CA LYS A 2 -23.50 -10.37 6.18
C LYS A 2 -23.27 -8.85 6.16
N ALA A 3 -23.81 -8.17 5.17
CA ALA A 3 -23.80 -6.70 5.09
C ALA A 3 -24.42 -6.06 6.34
N GLY A 4 -23.95 -4.92 6.78
CA GLY A 4 -24.36 -4.21 7.98
C GLY A 4 -24.07 -4.90 9.31
N ALA A 5 -23.54 -6.13 9.31
CA ALA A 5 -23.23 -6.84 10.56
C ALA A 5 -21.79 -6.55 11.03
N THR A 6 -21.59 -6.61 12.34
CA THR A 6 -20.27 -6.40 12.97
C THR A 6 -19.65 -7.74 13.38
N TYR A 7 -18.38 -7.90 13.06
CA TYR A 7 -17.56 -9.06 13.39
C TYR A 7 -16.32 -8.62 14.14
N LYS A 8 -15.97 -9.32 15.21
CA LYS A 8 -14.76 -9.05 15.99
C LYS A 8 -13.83 -10.24 15.96
N LEU A 9 -12.63 -10.02 15.47
CA LEU A 9 -11.52 -10.98 15.56
C LEU A 9 -10.65 -10.63 16.77
N GLY A 10 -9.88 -11.61 17.25
CA GLY A 10 -8.96 -11.41 18.36
C GLY A 10 -7.82 -10.40 18.04
N THR A 11 -7.05 -10.07 19.06
CA THR A 11 -5.90 -9.18 18.93
C THR A 11 -4.81 -9.72 17.99
N GLN A 12 -4.75 -11.02 17.82
CA GLN A 12 -3.90 -11.69 16.84
C GLN A 12 -4.62 -12.93 16.32
N THR A 13 -4.73 -13.04 15.00
CA THR A 13 -5.29 -14.20 14.32
C THR A 13 -4.19 -14.89 13.52
N GLU A 14 -3.98 -16.17 13.81
CA GLU A 14 -3.00 -16.98 13.07
C GLU A 14 -3.65 -17.56 11.80
N ILE A 15 -2.94 -17.42 10.68
CA ILE A 15 -3.40 -17.88 9.37
C ILE A 15 -2.51 -19.03 8.91
N PRO A 16 -2.98 -20.29 9.02
CA PRO A 16 -2.19 -21.46 8.64
C PRO A 16 -2.39 -21.91 7.18
N LYS A 17 -3.27 -21.27 6.43
CA LYS A 17 -3.64 -21.64 5.06
C LYS A 17 -4.23 -20.45 4.31
N ALA A 18 -4.64 -20.65 3.06
CA ALA A 18 -5.37 -19.64 2.29
C ALA A 18 -6.60 -19.13 3.06
N LEU A 19 -6.85 -17.83 2.96
CA LEU A 19 -7.91 -17.13 3.67
C LEU A 19 -8.71 -16.26 2.71
N TYR A 20 -10.03 -16.46 2.71
CA TYR A 20 -10.98 -15.65 1.96
C TYR A 20 -12.01 -15.09 2.94
N ILE A 21 -12.02 -13.78 3.14
CA ILE A 21 -13.02 -13.09 3.95
C ILE A 21 -13.81 -12.16 3.04
N MET A 22 -15.05 -12.53 2.78
CA MET A 22 -15.91 -11.81 1.85
C MET A 22 -17.18 -11.35 2.56
N GLY A 23 -17.49 -10.06 2.45
CA GLY A 23 -18.77 -9.49 2.80
C GLY A 23 -19.77 -9.66 1.65
N GLN A 24 -21.04 -9.75 1.97
CA GLN A 24 -22.09 -9.58 0.97
C GLN A 24 -21.98 -8.17 0.38
N ALA A 25 -22.20 -8.05 -0.92
CA ALA A 25 -22.37 -6.73 -1.50
C ALA A 25 -23.56 -6.04 -0.81
N PRO A 26 -23.40 -4.79 -0.34
CA PRO A 26 -24.48 -4.08 0.33
C PRO A 26 -25.61 -3.78 -0.67
N GLY A 27 -26.85 -3.93 -0.22
CA GLY A 27 -28.01 -3.41 -0.93
C GLY A 27 -28.12 -1.89 -0.80
N ASP A 28 -29.14 -1.31 -1.43
CA ASP A 28 -29.40 0.13 -1.34
C ASP A 28 -29.60 0.58 0.11
N GLY A 29 -28.75 1.48 0.59
CA GLY A 29 -28.77 1.98 1.96
C GLY A 29 -28.18 1.04 3.03
N GLU A 30 -27.65 -0.10 2.65
CA GLU A 30 -26.92 -0.98 3.56
C GLU A 30 -25.43 -0.61 3.59
N GLU A 31 -24.81 -0.81 4.75
CA GLU A 31 -23.36 -0.68 4.89
C GLU A 31 -22.64 -2.01 4.61
N LEU A 32 -21.36 -1.91 4.29
CA LEU A 32 -20.47 -3.07 4.22
C LEU A 32 -20.45 -3.82 5.56
N ALA A 33 -20.14 -5.12 5.52
CA ALA A 33 -19.86 -5.88 6.73
C ALA A 33 -18.67 -5.25 7.46
N PHE A 34 -18.85 -4.93 8.74
CA PHE A 34 -17.81 -4.31 9.56
C PHE A 34 -16.99 -5.38 10.29
N MET A 35 -15.68 -5.33 10.13
CA MET A 35 -14.73 -6.22 10.78
C MET A 35 -13.75 -5.43 11.63
N GLU A 36 -13.81 -5.60 12.93
CA GLU A 36 -12.80 -5.12 13.87
C GLU A 36 -11.80 -6.24 14.14
N MET A 37 -10.51 -5.98 13.90
CA MET A 37 -9.48 -7.01 14.01
C MET A 37 -8.19 -6.46 14.61
N GLY A 38 -7.43 -7.35 15.23
CA GLY A 38 -6.03 -7.11 15.53
C GLY A 38 -5.15 -7.40 14.30
N ASN A 39 -3.95 -7.88 14.51
CA ASN A 39 -3.08 -8.28 13.39
C ASN A 39 -3.35 -9.73 12.96
N MET A 40 -3.04 -10.00 11.70
CA MET A 40 -3.00 -11.35 11.16
C MET A 40 -1.55 -11.83 11.08
N SER A 41 -1.30 -13.05 11.58
CA SER A 41 0.02 -13.66 11.58
C SER A 41 0.05 -14.85 10.65
N ILE A 42 0.88 -14.78 9.62
CA ILE A 42 1.05 -15.89 8.66
C ILE A 42 1.94 -16.95 9.29
N ASN A 43 1.46 -18.19 9.26
CA ASN A 43 2.16 -19.35 9.82
C ASN A 43 2.03 -20.57 8.92
N CYS A 44 2.65 -20.52 7.72
CA CYS A 44 2.62 -21.57 6.71
C CYS A 44 4.02 -21.78 6.13
N PRO A 45 4.95 -22.42 6.85
CA PRO A 45 6.35 -22.45 6.43
C PRO A 45 6.62 -23.29 5.18
N ASP A 46 5.84 -24.34 4.94
CA ASP A 46 6.19 -25.39 3.96
C ASP A 46 5.24 -25.46 2.76
N ALA A 47 4.33 -24.51 2.61
CA ALA A 47 3.35 -24.53 1.53
C ALA A 47 3.28 -23.20 0.77
N ILE A 48 3.03 -23.29 -0.53
CA ILE A 48 2.59 -22.12 -1.30
C ILE A 48 1.11 -21.87 -0.96
N ILE A 49 0.84 -20.71 -0.39
CA ILE A 49 -0.51 -20.26 -0.04
C ILE A 49 -1.12 -19.64 -1.30
N GLU A 50 -2.29 -20.09 -1.69
CA GLU A 50 -2.96 -19.57 -2.89
C GLU A 50 -3.31 -18.09 -2.75
N ALA A 51 -4.04 -17.72 -1.69
CA ALA A 51 -4.40 -16.32 -1.49
C ALA A 51 -4.73 -15.96 -0.03
N PHE A 52 -4.57 -14.66 0.25
CA PHE A 52 -5.28 -13.94 1.29
C PHE A 52 -6.16 -12.89 0.61
N HIS A 53 -7.47 -13.09 0.65
CA HIS A 53 -8.42 -12.26 -0.07
C HIS A 53 -9.45 -11.64 0.87
N PHE A 54 -9.62 -10.31 0.76
CA PHE A 54 -10.57 -9.52 1.51
C PHE A 54 -11.46 -8.76 0.51
N GLU A 55 -12.77 -8.92 0.61
CA GLU A 55 -13.68 -8.28 -0.33
C GLU A 55 -14.97 -7.78 0.36
N ASN A 56 -15.45 -6.60 -0.07
CA ASN A 56 -16.68 -5.97 0.41
C ASN A 56 -16.72 -5.82 1.94
N LEU A 57 -15.67 -5.27 2.53
CA LEU A 57 -15.49 -5.16 3.97
C LEU A 57 -15.14 -3.73 4.39
N LYS A 58 -15.67 -3.33 5.54
CA LYS A 58 -15.15 -2.21 6.30
C LYS A 58 -14.29 -2.77 7.43
N ILE A 59 -12.98 -2.52 7.39
CA ILE A 59 -12.00 -3.11 8.30
C ILE A 59 -11.40 -2.04 9.19
N LYS A 60 -11.51 -2.23 10.49
CA LYS A 60 -10.81 -1.44 11.49
C LYS A 60 -9.68 -2.26 12.11
N VAL A 61 -8.45 -1.78 12.00
CA VAL A 61 -7.29 -2.42 12.59
C VAL A 61 -7.04 -1.83 13.98
N THR A 62 -7.10 -2.67 15.02
CA THR A 62 -6.96 -2.23 16.42
C THR A 62 -5.54 -2.36 16.96
N THR A 63 -4.62 -2.90 16.16
CA THR A 63 -3.20 -3.02 16.47
C THR A 63 -2.35 -2.22 15.46
N SER A 64 -1.03 -2.24 15.62
CA SER A 64 -0.15 -1.45 14.76
C SER A 64 -0.10 -1.90 13.31
N ASP A 65 -0.22 -3.21 13.06
CA ASP A 65 0.00 -3.80 11.73
C ASP A 65 -1.21 -4.61 11.28
N PHE A 66 -1.48 -4.62 9.97
CA PHE A 66 -2.47 -5.52 9.39
C PHE A 66 -1.94 -6.97 9.39
N PHE A 67 -0.77 -7.18 8.78
CA PHE A 67 -0.05 -8.43 8.87
C PHE A 67 1.16 -8.29 9.79
N LYS A 68 1.31 -9.27 10.69
CA LYS A 68 2.48 -9.44 11.52
C LYS A 68 3.14 -10.77 11.17
N PHE A 69 4.31 -10.71 10.61
CA PHE A 69 5.04 -11.91 10.23
C PHE A 69 5.78 -12.49 11.42
N LYS A 70 5.65 -13.80 11.56
CA LYS A 70 6.60 -14.57 12.37
C LYS A 70 7.92 -14.70 11.60
N ASN A 71 9.01 -14.93 12.30
CA ASN A 71 10.31 -15.13 11.69
C ASN A 71 10.39 -16.51 11.02
N GLN A 72 9.66 -16.71 9.93
CA GLN A 72 9.62 -17.95 9.17
C GLN A 72 9.39 -17.68 7.68
N ALA A 73 9.85 -18.60 6.85
CA ALA A 73 9.62 -18.55 5.42
C ALA A 73 8.15 -18.81 5.11
N PHE A 74 7.62 -18.16 4.08
CA PHE A 74 6.33 -18.47 3.44
C PHE A 74 6.31 -17.96 2.01
N HIS A 75 5.40 -18.52 1.21
CA HIS A 75 5.12 -18.03 -0.13
C HIS A 75 3.61 -17.90 -0.31
N VAL A 76 3.15 -16.69 -0.62
CA VAL A 76 1.74 -16.39 -0.92
C VAL A 76 1.64 -15.94 -2.36
N SER A 77 0.79 -16.59 -3.17
CA SER A 77 0.62 -16.18 -4.56
C SER A 77 -0.07 -14.84 -4.68
N THR A 78 -1.17 -14.61 -3.94
CA THR A 78 -1.88 -13.34 -4.01
C THR A 78 -2.35 -12.85 -2.64
N ILE A 79 -2.10 -11.58 -2.36
CA ILE A 79 -2.75 -10.87 -1.26
C ILE A 79 -3.57 -9.76 -1.88
N SER A 80 -4.88 -9.71 -1.58
CA SER A 80 -5.76 -8.75 -2.23
C SER A 80 -6.83 -8.16 -1.32
N TRP A 81 -7.08 -6.88 -1.54
CA TRP A 81 -8.22 -6.14 -0.98
C TRP A 81 -9.02 -5.57 -2.14
N LYS A 82 -10.32 -5.86 -2.15
CA LYS A 82 -11.24 -5.39 -3.18
C LYS A 82 -12.51 -4.83 -2.56
N ASN A 83 -12.92 -3.65 -3.02
CA ASN A 83 -14.11 -2.97 -2.51
C ASN A 83 -14.10 -2.84 -0.97
N CYS A 84 -12.94 -2.56 -0.38
CA CYS A 84 -12.77 -2.47 1.07
C CYS A 84 -12.56 -1.03 1.54
N GLU A 85 -13.04 -0.74 2.74
CA GLU A 85 -12.65 0.44 3.51
C GLU A 85 -11.76 -0.02 4.68
N ILE A 86 -10.55 0.51 4.79
CA ILE A 86 -9.60 0.18 5.86
C ILE A 86 -9.30 1.44 6.64
N SER A 87 -9.53 1.40 7.96
CA SER A 87 -9.33 2.56 8.84
C SER A 87 -8.45 2.26 10.05
N ASP A 88 -7.95 3.34 10.63
CA ASP A 88 -7.18 3.35 11.89
C ASP A 88 -5.90 2.52 11.88
N LEU A 89 -5.34 2.27 10.71
CA LEU A 89 -4.06 1.58 10.59
C LEU A 89 -2.92 2.45 11.14
N VAL A 90 -2.30 1.98 12.21
CA VAL A 90 -1.29 2.76 12.95
C VAL A 90 0.09 2.65 12.33
N ARG A 91 0.45 1.52 11.69
CA ARG A 91 1.80 1.33 11.17
C ARG A 91 1.83 0.80 9.74
N THR A 92 1.59 -0.47 9.50
CA THR A 92 1.82 -1.08 8.18
C THR A 92 0.73 -2.06 7.75
N MET A 93 0.52 -2.16 6.44
CA MET A 93 -0.24 -3.25 5.84
C MET A 93 0.61 -4.51 5.70
N TRP A 94 1.87 -4.31 5.31
CA TRP A 94 2.83 -5.38 5.06
C TRP A 94 4.23 -4.91 5.45
N TYR A 95 4.87 -5.61 6.38
CA TYR A 95 6.23 -5.31 6.77
C TYR A 95 7.04 -6.59 7.01
N GLN A 96 8.14 -6.71 6.29
CA GLN A 96 9.03 -7.86 6.38
C GLN A 96 10.21 -7.57 7.28
N GLU A 97 10.23 -8.21 8.43
CA GLU A 97 11.26 -8.10 9.46
C GLU A 97 12.06 -9.40 9.57
N VAL A 98 12.76 -9.83 8.51
CA VAL A 98 13.37 -11.16 8.53
C VAL A 98 14.83 -11.17 8.20
N ASP A 99 15.54 -12.11 8.78
CA ASP A 99 16.89 -12.45 8.42
C ASP A 99 16.97 -13.04 7.01
N ALA A 100 18.11 -12.86 6.34
CA ALA A 100 18.32 -13.27 4.95
C ALA A 100 18.06 -14.76 4.65
N ALA A 101 18.04 -15.60 5.69
CA ALA A 101 17.79 -17.03 5.55
C ALA A 101 16.32 -17.40 5.33
N GLN A 102 15.40 -16.48 5.55
CA GLN A 102 13.97 -16.78 5.51
C GLN A 102 13.28 -15.97 4.43
N LYS A 103 12.80 -16.65 3.40
CA LYS A 103 12.11 -16.02 2.29
C LYS A 103 10.63 -15.83 2.62
N GLN A 104 10.17 -14.59 2.60
CA GLN A 104 8.76 -14.22 2.74
C GLN A 104 8.31 -13.60 1.43
N ILE A 105 7.68 -14.39 0.60
CA ILE A 105 7.34 -14.02 -0.78
C ILE A 105 5.85 -13.79 -0.92
N ALA A 106 5.48 -12.70 -1.61
CA ALA A 106 4.16 -12.53 -2.19
C ALA A 106 4.33 -12.26 -3.70
N ASP A 107 3.71 -13.08 -4.55
CA ASP A 107 3.84 -12.83 -5.99
C ASP A 107 3.05 -11.58 -6.38
N HIS A 108 1.86 -11.40 -5.80
CA HIS A 108 0.99 -10.28 -6.08
C HIS A 108 0.46 -9.63 -4.80
N ILE A 109 0.56 -8.31 -4.71
CA ILE A 109 -0.20 -7.48 -3.76
C ILE A 109 -1.15 -6.61 -4.58
N VAL A 110 -2.45 -6.77 -4.40
CA VAL A 110 -3.49 -6.11 -5.18
C VAL A 110 -4.44 -5.33 -4.29
N ILE A 111 -4.59 -4.04 -4.58
CA ILE A 111 -5.58 -3.14 -3.96
C ILE A 111 -6.45 -2.58 -5.07
N GLU A 112 -7.74 -2.85 -5.02
CA GLU A 112 -8.69 -2.42 -6.04
C GLU A 112 -9.98 -1.89 -5.44
N ASN A 113 -10.42 -0.70 -5.87
CA ASN A 113 -11.65 -0.06 -5.42
C ASN A 113 -11.70 0.10 -3.89
N CYS A 114 -10.58 0.42 -3.24
CA CYS A 114 -10.48 0.51 -1.80
C CYS A 114 -10.36 1.97 -1.32
N ARG A 115 -10.74 2.18 -0.05
CA ARG A 115 -10.53 3.43 0.68
C ARG A 115 -9.70 3.15 1.93
N PHE A 116 -8.56 3.81 2.03
CA PHE A 116 -7.71 3.79 3.22
C PHE A 116 -7.86 5.13 3.92
N LEU A 117 -8.37 5.11 5.13
CA LEU A 117 -8.72 6.33 5.87
C LEU A 117 -7.92 6.43 7.17
N GLY A 118 -7.42 7.63 7.45
CA GLY A 118 -6.72 7.89 8.70
C GLY A 118 -5.41 7.13 8.86
N LEU A 119 -4.67 6.94 7.77
CA LEU A 119 -3.40 6.24 7.82
C LEU A 119 -2.40 6.97 8.70
N ASN A 120 -1.82 6.25 9.66
CA ASN A 120 -0.74 6.71 10.51
C ASN A 120 0.41 5.73 10.37
N SER A 121 1.43 6.07 9.61
CA SER A 121 2.59 5.19 9.48
C SER A 121 3.79 5.78 10.22
N GLY A 122 4.17 5.13 11.29
CA GLY A 122 5.42 5.38 11.99
C GLY A 122 6.48 4.36 11.57
N GLY A 123 7.39 4.73 10.73
CA GLY A 123 8.64 4.00 10.69
C GLY A 123 8.99 3.21 9.42
N SER A 124 8.08 2.54 8.71
CA SER A 124 8.47 1.54 7.70
C SER A 124 7.71 1.61 6.36
N GLY A 125 6.90 2.64 6.15
CA GLY A 125 6.00 2.70 4.99
C GLY A 125 4.73 1.86 5.18
N LEU A 126 3.75 2.09 4.32
CA LEU A 126 2.52 1.29 4.32
C LEU A 126 2.82 -0.15 3.88
N PHE A 127 3.67 -0.30 2.89
CA PHE A 127 4.25 -1.57 2.45
C PHE A 127 5.77 -1.51 2.58
N GLY A 128 6.31 -2.18 3.58
CA GLY A 128 7.74 -2.27 3.83
C GLY A 128 8.32 -3.59 3.34
N LEU A 129 9.22 -3.53 2.35
CA LEU A 129 9.93 -4.70 1.86
C LEU A 129 11.23 -4.89 2.61
N SER A 130 11.61 -6.13 2.86
CA SER A 130 12.88 -6.42 3.50
C SER A 130 14.06 -6.01 2.64
N THR A 131 15.06 -5.43 3.28
CA THR A 131 16.35 -5.12 2.64
C THR A 131 17.26 -6.34 2.49
N LYS A 132 16.87 -7.47 3.03
CA LYS A 132 17.72 -8.66 3.14
C LYS A 132 17.26 -9.83 2.27
N GLN A 133 16.14 -9.69 1.56
CA GLN A 133 15.54 -10.78 0.77
C GLN A 133 15.55 -10.50 -0.72
N ASP A 134 15.60 -11.57 -1.49
CA ASP A 134 15.50 -11.53 -2.94
C ASP A 134 14.02 -11.51 -3.37
N ALA A 135 13.63 -10.49 -4.13
CA ALA A 135 12.31 -10.31 -4.76
C ALA A 135 11.11 -10.72 -3.88
N PRO A 136 10.93 -10.12 -2.71
CA PRO A 136 9.88 -10.52 -1.77
C PRO A 136 8.46 -10.24 -2.29
N VAL A 137 8.30 -9.32 -3.24
CA VAL A 137 7.03 -9.05 -3.94
C VAL A 137 7.33 -8.80 -5.41
N HIS A 138 6.68 -9.54 -6.30
CA HIS A 138 6.91 -9.40 -7.75
C HIS A 138 6.00 -8.35 -8.38
N ASN A 139 4.76 -8.24 -7.91
CA ASN A 139 3.78 -7.34 -8.48
C ASN A 139 3.04 -6.56 -7.41
N PHE A 140 3.07 -5.23 -7.51
CA PHE A 140 2.19 -4.33 -6.79
C PHE A 140 1.17 -3.73 -7.77
N VAL A 141 -0.12 -3.84 -7.44
CA VAL A 141 -1.20 -3.27 -8.24
C VAL A 141 -2.13 -2.47 -7.34
N PHE A 142 -2.13 -1.15 -7.50
CA PHE A 142 -3.04 -0.24 -6.82
C PHE A 142 -3.93 0.42 -7.87
N LYS A 143 -5.23 0.13 -7.83
CA LYS A 143 -6.19 0.65 -8.79
C LYS A 143 -7.44 1.23 -8.15
N ASN A 144 -7.95 2.32 -8.73
CA ASN A 144 -9.26 2.90 -8.39
C ASN A 144 -9.43 3.12 -6.87
N SER A 145 -8.37 3.50 -6.16
CA SER A 145 -8.35 3.51 -4.71
C SER A 145 -7.97 4.87 -4.15
N THR A 146 -8.48 5.18 -2.96
CA THR A 146 -8.16 6.40 -2.24
C THR A 146 -7.34 6.08 -1.01
N PHE A 147 -6.25 6.83 -0.82
CA PHE A 147 -5.38 6.75 0.34
C PHE A 147 -5.36 8.11 1.03
N HIS A 148 -5.87 8.16 2.25
CA HIS A 148 -5.89 9.36 3.07
C HIS A 148 -5.09 9.14 4.35
N ALA A 149 -4.11 9.99 4.58
CA ALA A 149 -3.25 9.92 5.75
C ALA A 149 -3.52 11.08 6.71
N ASN A 150 -3.58 10.78 8.01
CA ASN A 150 -3.60 11.79 9.06
C ASN A 150 -2.19 12.19 9.47
N ASN A 151 -1.27 11.24 9.51
CA ASN A 151 0.12 11.46 9.88
C ASN A 151 1.00 10.36 9.31
N LEU A 152 1.17 10.36 8.00
CA LEU A 152 2.08 9.42 7.36
C LEU A 152 3.50 9.97 7.42
N THR A 153 4.33 9.42 8.27
CA THR A 153 5.73 9.83 8.42
C THR A 153 6.67 9.10 7.48
N ARG A 154 6.16 8.18 6.65
CA ARG A 154 6.98 7.43 5.67
C ARG A 154 6.20 7.09 4.38
N ALA A 155 6.95 6.55 3.43
CA ALA A 155 6.51 6.23 2.08
C ALA A 155 5.31 5.27 1.98
N LEU A 156 4.64 5.29 0.84
CA LEU A 156 3.65 4.27 0.49
C LEU A 156 4.32 2.89 0.40
N ILE A 157 5.42 2.80 -0.34
CA ILE A 157 6.23 1.59 -0.45
C ILE A 157 7.68 1.93 -0.14
N THR A 158 8.31 1.12 0.72
CA THR A 158 9.74 1.20 0.99
C THR A 158 10.41 -0.14 0.72
N GLY A 159 11.56 -0.12 0.09
CA GLY A 159 12.34 -1.33 -0.10
C GLY A 159 13.70 -1.01 -0.68
N LEU A 160 14.74 -1.29 0.08
CA LEU A 160 16.13 -0.98 -0.26
C LEU A 160 16.97 -2.23 -0.49
N GLY A 161 16.33 -3.38 -0.64
CA GLY A 161 17.01 -4.64 -0.59
C GLY A 161 17.50 -5.19 -1.91
N SER A 162 18.27 -6.24 -1.80
CA SER A 162 18.61 -7.10 -2.93
C SER A 162 17.35 -7.81 -3.39
N MET A 163 16.74 -7.31 -4.44
CA MET A 163 15.62 -7.97 -5.11
C MET A 163 16.17 -8.62 -6.37
N THR A 164 16.17 -9.93 -6.42
CA THR A 164 16.43 -10.68 -7.65
C THR A 164 15.12 -10.97 -8.35
N GLY A 165 15.12 -10.98 -9.68
CA GLY A 165 13.93 -11.24 -10.46
C GLY A 165 13.24 -9.95 -10.94
N GLU A 166 12.01 -10.10 -11.38
CA GLU A 166 11.21 -9.02 -11.95
C GLU A 166 10.36 -8.35 -10.88
N LEU A 167 10.29 -7.02 -10.94
CA LEU A 167 9.38 -6.21 -10.13
C LEU A 167 8.50 -5.38 -11.04
N ASN A 168 7.20 -5.49 -10.85
CA ASN A 168 6.20 -4.69 -11.55
C ASN A 168 5.40 -3.88 -10.54
N VAL A 169 5.27 -2.58 -10.75
CA VAL A 169 4.47 -1.68 -9.93
C VAL A 169 3.50 -0.91 -10.81
N THR A 170 2.22 -1.03 -10.54
CA THR A 170 1.15 -0.29 -11.22
C THR A 170 0.35 0.51 -10.21
N ILE A 171 0.29 1.83 -10.40
CA ILE A 171 -0.53 2.76 -9.63
C ILE A 171 -1.42 3.51 -10.61
N GLU A 172 -2.71 3.22 -10.60
CA GLU A 172 -3.63 3.68 -11.64
C GLU A 172 -4.98 4.12 -11.07
N ASN A 173 -5.46 5.29 -11.50
CA ASN A 173 -6.75 5.86 -11.09
C ASN A 173 -6.86 6.00 -9.56
N CYS A 174 -5.78 6.33 -8.88
CA CYS A 174 -5.75 6.47 -7.43
C CYS A 174 -5.74 7.93 -6.99
N THR A 175 -6.29 8.16 -5.81
CA THR A 175 -6.23 9.46 -5.14
C THR A 175 -5.45 9.35 -3.85
N PHE A 176 -4.46 10.23 -3.68
CA PHE A 176 -3.60 10.29 -2.50
C PHE A 176 -3.80 11.63 -1.81
N VAL A 177 -4.30 11.60 -0.58
CA VAL A 177 -4.60 12.78 0.22
C VAL A 177 -3.68 12.80 1.43
N SER A 178 -2.91 13.87 1.57
CA SER A 178 -1.97 14.08 2.69
C SER A 178 -0.97 12.92 2.90
N MET A 179 -0.63 12.20 1.85
CA MET A 179 0.22 11.00 1.91
C MET A 179 1.73 11.29 1.94
N ALA A 180 2.15 12.52 1.71
CA ALA A 180 3.56 12.92 1.72
C ALA A 180 3.77 14.08 2.68
N PRO A 181 3.79 13.86 3.99
CA PRO A 181 4.16 14.90 4.93
C PRO A 181 5.64 15.27 4.77
N ALA A 182 6.00 16.38 5.35
CA ALA A 182 7.35 16.93 5.36
C ALA A 182 8.43 15.87 5.55
N ALA A 183 9.47 15.94 4.75
CA ALA A 183 10.72 15.18 4.86
C ALA A 183 10.75 13.73 4.36
N MET A 184 9.75 13.25 3.63
CA MET A 184 9.71 11.82 3.28
C MET A 184 9.55 11.57 1.78
N THR A 185 10.12 10.47 1.31
CA THR A 185 9.89 9.94 -0.03
C THR A 185 8.56 9.24 -0.09
N PHE A 186 7.69 9.65 -1.00
CA PHE A 186 6.39 8.99 -1.21
C PHE A 186 6.57 7.52 -1.64
N PHE A 187 7.54 7.27 -2.48
CA PHE A 187 7.82 5.95 -3.03
C PHE A 187 9.33 5.73 -3.06
N ASP A 188 9.82 4.84 -2.20
CA ASP A 188 11.24 4.54 -2.06
C ASP A 188 11.53 3.08 -2.42
N LEU A 189 11.60 2.80 -3.72
CA LEU A 189 12.01 1.51 -4.24
C LEU A 189 13.37 1.63 -4.93
N ASN A 190 14.33 1.04 -4.29
CA ASN A 190 15.70 1.01 -4.76
C ASN A 190 16.23 -0.43 -4.82
N PRO A 191 15.64 -1.27 -5.69
CA PRO A 191 16.02 -2.65 -5.77
C PRO A 191 17.46 -2.77 -6.30
N LYS A 192 18.27 -3.54 -5.59
CA LYS A 192 19.60 -3.96 -6.07
C LYS A 192 19.45 -5.32 -6.75
N ASN A 193 20.11 -5.50 -7.87
CA ASN A 193 20.17 -6.79 -8.59
C ASN A 193 18.82 -7.28 -9.14
N THR A 194 17.85 -6.40 -9.40
CA THR A 194 16.67 -6.79 -10.18
C THR A 194 17.05 -7.14 -11.60
N SER A 195 16.42 -8.14 -12.18
CA SER A 195 16.54 -8.45 -13.62
C SER A 195 15.77 -7.43 -14.44
N SER A 196 14.63 -6.96 -13.93
CA SER A 196 13.84 -5.89 -14.54
C SER A 196 12.94 -5.22 -13.48
N PHE A 197 12.72 -3.92 -13.65
CA PHE A 197 11.78 -3.15 -12.85
C PHE A 197 10.91 -2.29 -13.78
N HIS A 198 9.61 -2.53 -13.75
CA HIS A 198 8.63 -1.83 -14.55
C HIS A 198 7.71 -1.01 -13.65
N LEU A 199 7.61 0.30 -13.90
CA LEU A 199 6.82 1.23 -13.12
C LEU A 199 5.80 1.94 -14.00
N VAL A 200 4.51 1.78 -13.67
CA VAL A 200 3.39 2.48 -14.31
C VAL A 200 2.66 3.32 -13.28
N VAL A 201 2.64 4.63 -13.49
CA VAL A 201 1.92 5.60 -12.64
C VAL A 201 1.08 6.47 -13.55
N ARG A 202 -0.24 6.27 -13.56
CA ARG A 202 -1.12 7.00 -14.47
C ARG A 202 -2.50 7.32 -13.90
N ASN A 203 -3.07 8.43 -14.37
CA ASN A 203 -4.41 8.88 -14.02
C ASN A 203 -4.60 9.06 -12.50
N ASN A 204 -3.58 9.53 -11.78
CA ASN A 204 -3.65 9.68 -10.34
C ASN A 204 -3.80 11.16 -9.94
N LEU A 205 -4.41 11.38 -8.78
CA LEU A 205 -4.48 12.69 -8.14
C LEU A 205 -3.69 12.65 -6.82
N PHE A 206 -2.76 13.59 -6.67
CA PHE A 206 -1.98 13.80 -5.46
C PHE A 206 -2.41 15.09 -4.79
N SER A 207 -2.88 15.02 -3.57
CA SER A 207 -3.45 16.13 -2.83
C SER A 207 -2.91 16.25 -1.41
N GLY A 208 -2.88 17.47 -0.90
CA GLY A 208 -2.39 17.76 0.44
C GLY A 208 -1.20 18.70 0.42
N VAL A 209 -0.71 19.04 1.61
CA VAL A 209 0.45 19.89 1.78
C VAL A 209 1.70 19.03 1.88
N CYS A 210 2.61 19.19 0.93
CA CYS A 210 3.97 18.70 1.04
C CYS A 210 4.85 19.91 1.31
N GLU A 211 5.56 19.96 2.45
CA GLU A 211 6.43 21.08 2.76
C GLU A 211 7.62 21.16 1.81
N VAL A 212 7.90 22.38 1.37
CA VAL A 212 8.97 22.69 0.41
C VAL A 212 10.32 22.17 0.92
N GLY A 213 10.99 21.38 0.10
CA GLY A 213 12.39 21.01 0.29
C GLY A 213 12.64 19.75 1.12
N GLN A 214 11.63 19.02 1.55
CA GLN A 214 11.81 17.91 2.47
C GLN A 214 11.36 16.53 1.98
N GLY A 215 10.70 16.41 0.84
CA GLY A 215 10.25 15.11 0.35
C GLY A 215 10.70 14.83 -1.08
N THR A 216 11.14 13.63 -1.34
CA THR A 216 11.33 13.15 -2.70
C THR A 216 10.06 12.45 -3.16
N TRP A 217 9.66 12.71 -4.39
CA TRP A 217 8.47 12.14 -5.00
C TRP A 217 8.62 10.63 -5.19
N PHE A 218 9.51 10.24 -6.05
CA PHE A 218 9.88 8.87 -6.29
C PHE A 218 11.38 8.73 -6.22
N THR A 219 11.87 7.88 -5.35
CA THR A 219 13.27 7.42 -5.38
C THR A 219 13.27 6.03 -5.96
N THR A 220 13.58 5.94 -7.25
CA THR A 220 13.67 4.66 -7.95
C THR A 220 15.03 4.54 -8.61
N ARG A 221 15.69 3.41 -8.41
CA ARG A 221 16.93 3.07 -9.13
C ARG A 221 16.71 1.80 -9.93
N ASN A 222 17.51 1.63 -10.98
CA ASN A 222 17.51 0.43 -11.82
C ASN A 222 16.14 0.14 -12.47
N VAL A 223 15.36 1.19 -12.78
CA VAL A 223 14.10 1.03 -13.47
C VAL A 223 14.34 0.73 -14.94
N THR A 224 13.80 -0.39 -15.41
CA THR A 224 13.89 -0.82 -16.80
C THR A 224 12.96 -0.03 -17.71
N SER A 225 11.72 0.22 -17.23
CA SER A 225 10.77 1.07 -17.93
C SER A 225 9.91 1.87 -16.96
N LYS A 226 9.60 3.10 -17.34
CA LYS A 226 8.73 4.01 -16.60
C LYS A 226 7.65 4.56 -17.51
N THR A 227 6.40 4.57 -17.01
CA THR A 227 5.28 5.25 -17.64
C THR A 227 4.63 6.17 -16.63
N PHE A 228 4.66 7.49 -16.90
CA PHE A 228 4.00 8.50 -16.09
C PHE A 228 3.05 9.28 -17.01
N GLU A 229 1.75 9.09 -16.84
CA GLU A 229 0.74 9.65 -17.73
C GLU A 229 -0.44 10.22 -16.92
N ASN A 230 -0.93 11.39 -17.32
CA ASN A 230 -2.17 11.99 -16.80
C ASN A 230 -2.23 12.02 -15.25
N ASN A 231 -1.10 12.30 -14.61
CA ASN A 231 -1.07 12.47 -13.17
C ASN A 231 -1.26 13.96 -12.83
N TYR A 232 -2.07 14.24 -11.82
CA TYR A 232 -2.40 15.58 -11.38
C TYR A 232 -2.03 15.78 -9.91
N ARG A 233 -1.76 17.03 -9.54
CA ARG A 233 -1.54 17.44 -8.15
C ARG A 233 -2.34 18.70 -7.84
N THR A 234 -2.81 18.82 -6.60
CA THR A 234 -3.45 20.04 -6.14
C THR A 234 -2.42 21.14 -5.90
N ASN A 235 -2.88 22.40 -5.93
CA ASN A 235 -2.05 23.53 -5.51
C ASN A 235 -1.56 23.31 -4.08
N GLY A 236 -0.26 23.53 -3.84
CA GLY A 236 0.39 23.29 -2.56
C GLY A 236 1.04 21.91 -2.40
N PHE A 237 0.76 20.96 -3.28
CA PHE A 237 1.51 19.71 -3.32
C PHE A 237 2.84 19.92 -4.07
N VAL A 238 3.92 20.03 -3.34
CA VAL A 238 5.24 20.33 -3.91
C VAL A 238 6.00 19.05 -4.17
N VAL A 239 6.45 18.88 -5.41
CA VAL A 239 7.38 17.80 -5.79
C VAL A 239 8.80 18.35 -5.64
N ALA A 240 9.56 17.82 -4.70
CA ALA A 240 10.95 18.24 -4.51
C ALA A 240 11.84 17.72 -5.67
N ASN A 241 12.65 18.61 -6.24
CA ASN A 241 13.50 18.37 -7.41
C ASN A 241 14.76 17.57 -7.06
N TRP A 242 14.64 16.32 -6.75
CA TRP A 242 15.79 15.44 -6.56
C TRP A 242 15.85 14.38 -7.66
N GLY A 243 16.34 14.78 -8.84
CA GLY A 243 16.61 13.84 -9.94
C GLY A 243 15.38 13.24 -10.60
N VAL A 244 14.21 13.88 -10.44
CA VAL A 244 12.98 13.49 -11.12
C VAL A 244 12.94 14.11 -12.49
N ASP A 245 12.68 13.33 -13.53
CA ASP A 245 12.42 13.85 -14.87
C ASP A 245 11.17 14.75 -14.81
N THR A 246 11.18 15.87 -15.54
CA THR A 246 10.04 16.79 -15.63
C THR A 246 8.76 16.10 -16.10
N ALA A 247 8.87 15.06 -16.93
CA ALA A 247 7.77 14.23 -17.40
C ALA A 247 7.11 13.38 -16.29
N GLU A 248 7.82 13.15 -15.19
CA GLU A 248 7.31 12.39 -14.04
C GLU A 248 6.54 13.27 -13.04
N ILE A 249 6.65 14.59 -13.17
CA ILE A 249 6.01 15.52 -12.25
C ILE A 249 4.51 15.63 -12.60
N PRO A 250 3.59 15.38 -11.64
CA PRO A 250 2.17 15.56 -11.88
C PRO A 250 1.82 17.00 -12.27
N VAL A 251 0.91 17.15 -13.21
CA VAL A 251 0.43 18.46 -13.65
C VAL A 251 -0.30 19.16 -12.51
N GLU A 252 0.09 20.40 -12.21
CA GLU A 252 -0.58 21.19 -11.17
C GLU A 252 -1.96 21.64 -11.63
N THR A 253 -2.98 21.34 -10.82
CA THR A 253 -4.32 21.89 -11.01
C THR A 253 -4.44 23.25 -10.34
N ALA A 254 -5.23 24.14 -10.91
CA ALA A 254 -5.52 25.44 -10.28
C ALA A 254 -6.42 25.32 -9.03
N LEU A 255 -6.94 24.13 -8.74
CA LEU A 255 -7.89 23.91 -7.67
C LEU A 255 -7.16 23.52 -6.39
N PRO A 256 -7.45 24.16 -5.25
CA PRO A 256 -6.97 23.75 -3.97
C PRO A 256 -7.69 22.47 -3.49
N MET A 257 -7.08 21.78 -2.52
CA MET A 257 -7.59 20.53 -1.97
C MET A 257 -9.04 20.65 -1.47
N GLU A 258 -9.37 21.73 -0.77
CA GLU A 258 -10.67 21.97 -0.16
C GLU A 258 -11.79 22.14 -1.20
N THR A 259 -11.45 22.44 -2.44
CA THR A 259 -12.42 22.53 -3.54
C THR A 259 -12.74 21.15 -4.12
N LEU A 260 -11.78 20.24 -4.11
CA LEU A 260 -11.91 18.89 -4.68
C LEU A 260 -12.48 17.89 -3.68
N PHE A 261 -12.25 18.10 -2.41
CA PHE A 261 -12.70 17.20 -1.36
C PHE A 261 -13.53 17.98 -0.33
N LYS A 262 -14.75 17.51 -0.09
CA LYS A 262 -15.58 17.99 1.01
C LYS A 262 -15.32 17.11 2.22
N ASP A 263 -15.13 17.71 3.38
CA ASP A 263 -14.97 17.02 4.66
C ASP A 263 -13.73 16.11 4.77
N VAL A 264 -12.56 16.64 4.36
CA VAL A 264 -11.26 15.97 4.53
C VAL A 264 -10.54 16.46 5.77
#